data_9114db63ddd5d4bb74982f6603bb4687
#
_entry.id   9114db63ddd5d4bb74982f6603bb4687
#
_cell.length_a   1.000
_cell.length_b   1.000
_cell.length_c   1.000
_cell.angle_alpha   90.00
_cell.angle_beta   90.00
_cell.angle_gamma   90.00
#
_symmetry.space_group_name_H-M   'P 1'
#
loop_
_entity.id
_entity.type
_entity.pdbx_description
1 polymer ?
#
loop_
_entity_poly.entity_id
_entity_poly.type
_entity_poly.pdbx_seq_one_letter_code
_entity_poly.pdbx_strand_id
1 'polypeptide(L)'
;PPHRNDAAAYLAEVEENYVNDAYNSLSIEGYRVSPGLIERVRGGNWDPEFNEDDRAHRDAMAARGYWQSFQAVKSSLTEILAGRNAGDVADRDHPVWYRELFAPSVAAGIIKPSDLAGYRSNAVFIRGSRHVPLGPDAVRDAMPVFFDLLRDEPDPAVRVVLGHFVFVYIHPYIDG
;
A
#
# COMPACT_ATOMS: atom_id res chain seq x y z
N PRO A 1 21.20 -8.63 1.11
CA PRO A 1 21.23 -7.18 1.22
C PRO A 1 22.27 -6.81 2.29
N PRO A 2 23.03 -5.73 2.11
CA PRO A 2 23.92 -5.31 3.17
C PRO A 2 23.08 -5.03 4.41
N HIS A 3 23.46 -5.62 5.55
CA HIS A 3 22.91 -5.28 6.85
C HIS A 3 23.27 -3.81 7.10
N ARG A 4 22.36 -2.89 6.77
CA ARG A 4 22.55 -1.48 7.08
C ARG A 4 22.23 -1.30 8.55
N ASN A 5 23.28 -1.16 9.34
CA ASN A 5 23.18 -0.85 10.78
C ASN A 5 22.71 0.60 11.04
N ASP A 6 22.41 1.36 10.00
CA ASP A 6 21.99 2.76 10.10
C ASP A 6 20.55 2.90 9.61
N ALA A 7 19.62 2.92 10.55
CA ALA A 7 18.19 3.08 10.30
C ALA A 7 17.87 4.45 9.65
N ALA A 8 18.58 5.50 10.01
CA ALA A 8 18.37 6.83 9.47
C ALA A 8 18.77 6.90 7.99
N ALA A 9 19.93 6.34 7.64
CA ALA A 9 20.38 6.25 6.26
C ALA A 9 19.43 5.40 5.39
N TYR A 10 18.90 4.30 5.94
CA TYR A 10 17.91 3.48 5.24
C TYR A 10 16.60 4.24 4.99
N LEU A 11 16.07 4.94 5.98
CA LEU A 11 14.85 5.74 5.83
C LEU A 11 15.04 6.91 4.85
N ALA A 12 16.23 7.52 4.81
CA ALA A 12 16.55 8.55 3.82
C ALA A 12 16.53 8.00 2.40
N GLU A 13 17.12 6.81 2.17
CA GLU A 13 17.09 6.14 0.87
C GLU A 13 15.66 5.77 0.44
N VAL A 14 14.82 5.30 1.36
CA VAL A 14 13.40 5.05 1.11
C VAL A 14 12.70 6.34 0.65
N GLU A 15 12.95 7.45 1.31
CA GLU A 15 12.38 8.76 0.95
C GLU A 15 12.87 9.27 -0.41
N GLU A 16 14.15 9.10 -0.74
CA GLU A 16 14.72 9.47 -2.03
C GLU A 16 14.10 8.71 -3.20
N ASN A 17 13.75 7.45 -2.97
CA ASN A 17 13.15 6.59 -4.00
C ASN A 17 11.63 6.78 -4.16
N TYR A 18 10.97 7.55 -3.30
CA TYR A 18 9.52 7.69 -3.25
C TYR A 18 8.88 8.02 -4.61
N VAL A 19 9.41 9.04 -5.32
CA VAL A 19 8.80 9.51 -6.58
C VAL A 19 8.85 8.44 -7.66
N ASN A 20 9.98 7.74 -7.75
CA ASN A 20 10.15 6.65 -8.71
C ASN A 20 9.27 5.44 -8.36
N ASP A 21 9.17 5.10 -7.08
CA ASP A 21 8.33 4.03 -6.58
C ASP A 21 6.84 4.33 -6.82
N ALA A 22 6.37 5.52 -6.45
CA ALA A 22 5.01 5.97 -6.69
C ALA A 22 4.64 5.99 -8.18
N TYR A 23 5.55 6.48 -9.03
CA TYR A 23 5.34 6.51 -10.47
C TYR A 23 5.15 5.11 -11.04
N ASN A 24 6.03 4.18 -10.69
CA ASN A 24 5.98 2.82 -11.20
C ASN A 24 4.74 2.06 -10.68
N SER A 25 4.48 2.10 -9.38
CA SER A 25 3.36 1.41 -8.76
C SER A 25 2.02 1.89 -9.31
N LEU A 26 1.80 3.21 -9.34
CA LEU A 26 0.56 3.79 -9.87
C LEU A 26 0.39 3.54 -11.37
N SER A 27 1.47 3.53 -12.14
CA SER A 27 1.42 3.24 -13.57
C SER A 27 1.05 1.78 -13.86
N ILE A 28 1.52 0.83 -13.04
CA ILE A 28 1.16 -0.59 -13.14
C ILE A 28 -0.34 -0.77 -12.90
N GLU A 29 -0.91 -0.03 -11.95
CA GLU A 29 -2.36 -0.02 -11.65
C GLU A 29 -3.18 0.77 -12.68
N GLY A 30 -2.54 1.32 -13.70
CA GLY A 30 -3.21 2.00 -14.82
C GLY A 30 -3.57 3.46 -14.58
N TYR A 31 -3.01 4.08 -13.53
CA TYR A 31 -3.12 5.52 -13.31
C TYR A 31 -2.17 6.28 -14.23
N ARG A 32 -2.62 7.43 -14.75
CA ARG A 32 -1.83 8.31 -15.60
C ARG A 32 -1.16 9.38 -14.76
N VAL A 33 -0.15 9.01 -14.02
CA VAL A 33 0.62 9.91 -13.17
C VAL A 33 1.90 10.37 -13.87
N SER A 34 2.41 11.52 -13.45
CA SER A 34 3.74 12.00 -13.85
C SER A 34 4.56 12.31 -12.60
N PRO A 35 5.90 12.28 -12.69
CA PRO A 35 6.76 12.71 -11.57
C PRO A 35 6.40 14.11 -11.06
N GLY A 36 6.04 15.03 -11.95
CA GLY A 36 5.62 16.38 -11.58
C GLY A 36 4.31 16.43 -10.79
N LEU A 37 3.32 15.57 -11.10
CA LEU A 37 2.10 15.44 -10.32
C LEU A 37 2.41 14.87 -8.92
N ILE A 38 3.22 13.82 -8.85
CA ILE A 38 3.62 13.17 -7.61
C ILE A 38 4.33 14.16 -6.68
N GLU A 39 5.26 14.97 -7.22
CA GLU A 39 5.98 15.99 -6.46
C GLU A 39 5.05 17.13 -5.98
N ARG A 40 4.11 17.58 -6.79
CA ARG A 40 3.13 18.60 -6.36
C ARG A 40 2.27 18.09 -5.20
N VAL A 41 1.79 16.85 -5.30
CA VAL A 41 1.00 16.21 -4.25
C VAL A 41 1.80 16.05 -2.97
N ARG A 42 3.07 15.60 -3.07
CA ARG A 42 4.01 15.50 -1.95
C ARG A 42 4.27 16.86 -1.28
N GLY A 43 4.47 17.89 -2.07
CA GLY A 43 4.76 19.24 -1.60
C GLY A 43 3.57 19.99 -1.00
N GLY A 44 2.38 19.40 -0.98
CA GLY A 44 1.16 20.03 -0.46
C GLY A 44 0.59 21.15 -1.35
N ASN A 45 1.12 21.33 -2.55
CA ASN A 45 0.68 22.35 -3.52
C ASN A 45 -0.52 21.87 -4.35
N TRP A 46 -1.26 20.90 -3.84
CA TRP A 46 -2.44 20.34 -4.45
C TRP A 46 -3.59 20.40 -3.43
N ASP A 47 -4.65 21.12 -3.80
CA ASP A 47 -5.75 21.41 -2.88
C ASP A 47 -7.10 21.08 -3.54
N PRO A 48 -7.63 19.87 -3.31
CA PRO A 48 -8.91 19.45 -3.86
C PRO A 48 -10.11 20.13 -3.16
N GLU A 49 -9.90 20.80 -2.02
CA GLU A 49 -10.97 21.51 -1.33
C GLU A 49 -11.30 22.82 -2.02
N PHE A 50 -10.28 23.49 -2.60
CA PHE A 50 -10.41 24.79 -3.23
C PHE A 50 -10.28 24.78 -4.76
N ASN A 51 -9.90 23.65 -5.37
CA ASN A 51 -9.74 23.52 -6.82
C ASN A 51 -10.55 22.33 -7.35
N GLU A 52 -11.62 22.62 -8.13
CA GLU A 52 -12.47 21.60 -8.72
C GLU A 52 -11.73 20.70 -9.73
N ASP A 53 -10.75 21.25 -10.45
CA ASP A 53 -9.94 20.47 -11.39
C ASP A 53 -9.08 19.44 -10.65
N ASP A 54 -8.56 19.77 -9.47
CA ASP A 54 -7.79 18.85 -8.64
C ASP A 54 -8.68 17.76 -8.02
N ARG A 55 -9.96 18.06 -7.73
CA ARG A 55 -10.93 17.10 -7.20
C ARG A 55 -11.41 16.09 -8.24
N ALA A 56 -11.45 16.47 -9.51
CA ALA A 56 -11.96 15.63 -10.59
C ALA A 56 -10.93 14.59 -11.09
N HIS A 57 -9.67 14.73 -10.71
CA HIS A 57 -8.61 13.87 -11.22
C HIS A 57 -8.40 12.61 -10.38
N ARG A 58 -8.98 11.48 -10.85
CA ARG A 58 -8.73 10.15 -10.30
C ARG A 58 -7.24 9.87 -10.04
N ASP A 59 -6.39 10.27 -10.98
CA ASP A 59 -4.95 10.06 -10.91
C ASP A 59 -4.30 10.89 -9.79
N ALA A 60 -4.78 12.11 -9.54
CA ALA A 60 -4.31 12.95 -8.45
C ALA A 60 -4.74 12.39 -7.08
N MET A 61 -5.96 11.85 -6.98
CA MET A 61 -6.43 11.15 -5.77
C MET A 61 -5.59 9.92 -5.47
N ALA A 62 -5.26 9.13 -6.50
CA ALA A 62 -4.39 7.98 -6.36
C ALA A 62 -2.98 8.39 -5.89
N ALA A 63 -2.38 9.43 -6.48
CA ALA A 63 -1.09 9.95 -6.04
C ALA A 63 -1.13 10.46 -4.59
N ARG A 64 -2.23 11.12 -4.17
CA ARG A 64 -2.41 11.58 -2.79
C ARG A 64 -2.53 10.42 -1.81
N GLY A 65 -3.34 9.42 -2.15
CA GLY A 65 -3.48 8.21 -1.34
C GLY A 65 -2.17 7.45 -1.21
N TYR A 66 -1.43 7.34 -2.31
CA TYR A 66 -0.11 6.71 -2.29
C TYR A 66 0.85 7.44 -1.33
N TRP A 67 0.87 8.77 -1.35
CA TRP A 67 1.67 9.57 -0.43
C TRP A 67 1.26 9.34 1.04
N GLN A 68 -0.04 9.33 1.34
CA GLN A 68 -0.55 9.10 2.70
C GLN A 68 -0.18 7.71 3.19
N SER A 69 -0.41 6.68 2.36
CA SER A 69 -0.02 5.30 2.65
C SER A 69 1.48 5.15 2.84
N PHE A 70 2.29 5.78 1.98
CA PHE A 70 3.75 5.77 2.11
C PHE A 70 4.22 6.34 3.46
N GLN A 71 3.62 7.42 3.95
CA GLN A 71 3.96 7.97 5.27
C GLN A 71 3.57 7.01 6.41
N ALA A 72 2.42 6.34 6.31
CA ALA A 72 2.00 5.33 7.28
C ALA A 72 2.94 4.12 7.27
N VAL A 73 3.30 3.60 6.09
CA VAL A 73 4.27 2.49 5.95
C VAL A 73 5.64 2.89 6.48
N LYS A 74 6.11 4.11 6.20
CA LYS A 74 7.38 4.61 6.72
C LYS A 74 7.42 4.69 8.25
N SER A 75 6.29 5.06 8.88
CA SER A 75 6.16 5.02 10.34
C SER A 75 6.29 3.59 10.87
N SER A 76 5.59 2.63 10.27
CA SER A 76 5.68 1.21 10.61
C SER A 76 7.09 0.65 10.41
N LEU A 77 7.75 1.04 9.32
CA LEU A 77 9.14 0.67 9.04
C LEU A 77 10.11 1.16 10.13
N THR A 78 9.88 2.35 10.67
CA THR A 78 10.66 2.91 11.78
C THR A 78 10.58 2.01 13.02
N GLU A 79 9.41 1.46 13.34
CA GLU A 79 9.24 0.52 14.45
C GLU A 79 9.97 -0.81 14.19
N ILE A 80 9.91 -1.31 12.95
CA ILE A 80 10.62 -2.55 12.56
C ILE A 80 12.13 -2.36 12.67
N LEU A 81 12.66 -1.22 12.22
CA LEU A 81 14.07 -0.88 12.35
C LEU A 81 14.51 -0.69 13.81
N ALA A 82 13.59 -0.34 14.69
CA ALA A 82 13.80 -0.30 16.15
C ALA A 82 13.69 -1.69 16.82
N GLY A 83 13.52 -2.78 16.05
CA GLY A 83 13.54 -4.15 16.52
C GLY A 83 12.16 -4.77 16.78
N ARG A 84 11.08 -4.12 16.35
CA ARG A 84 9.74 -4.75 16.36
C ARG A 84 9.66 -5.85 15.31
N ASN A 85 8.91 -6.90 15.61
CA ASN A 85 8.67 -7.97 14.65
C ASN A 85 7.88 -7.45 13.44
N ALA A 86 8.38 -7.72 12.22
CA ALA A 86 7.79 -7.21 10.99
C ALA A 86 6.38 -7.77 10.72
N GLY A 87 6.13 -9.04 11.07
CA GLY A 87 4.81 -9.67 10.94
C GLY A 87 3.79 -9.04 11.88
N ASP A 88 4.15 -8.76 13.13
CA ASP A 88 3.27 -8.10 14.10
C ASP A 88 2.91 -6.67 13.67
N VAL A 89 3.89 -5.93 13.16
CA VAL A 89 3.68 -4.57 12.67
C VAL A 89 2.79 -4.58 11.42
N ALA A 90 3.05 -5.48 10.47
CA ALA A 90 2.26 -5.60 9.26
C ALA A 90 0.80 -6.01 9.56
N ASP A 91 0.59 -6.98 10.46
CA ASP A 91 -0.74 -7.42 10.89
C ASP A 91 -1.55 -6.27 11.51
N ARG A 92 -0.91 -5.50 12.39
CA ARG A 92 -1.55 -4.35 13.04
C ARG A 92 -1.87 -3.22 12.06
N ASP A 93 -0.95 -2.90 11.14
CA ASP A 93 -0.95 -1.64 10.40
C ASP A 93 -1.48 -1.72 8.97
N HIS A 94 -1.51 -2.91 8.33
CA HIS A 94 -1.98 -3.03 6.94
C HIS A 94 -3.39 -2.47 6.70
N PRO A 95 -4.36 -2.51 7.65
CA PRO A 95 -5.66 -1.88 7.42
C PRO A 95 -5.57 -0.34 7.41
N VAL A 96 -4.58 0.22 8.09
CA VAL A 96 -4.32 1.68 8.06
C VAL A 96 -3.73 2.05 6.72
N TRP A 97 -2.71 1.30 6.24
CA TRP A 97 -2.10 1.55 4.93
C TRP A 97 -3.13 1.51 3.80
N TYR A 98 -4.02 0.53 3.82
CA TYR A 98 -5.10 0.41 2.85
C TYR A 98 -6.07 1.59 2.89
N ARG A 99 -6.50 2.01 4.09
CA ARG A 99 -7.38 3.16 4.25
C ARG A 99 -6.73 4.46 3.78
N GLU A 100 -5.48 4.71 4.13
CA GLU A 100 -4.74 5.90 3.70
C GLU A 100 -4.58 5.94 2.17
N LEU A 101 -4.34 4.78 1.54
CA LEU A 101 -4.19 4.67 0.09
C LEU A 101 -5.46 5.11 -0.65
N PHE A 102 -6.63 4.80 -0.14
CA PHE A 102 -7.90 5.04 -0.83
C PHE A 102 -8.76 6.16 -0.23
N ALA A 103 -8.41 6.72 0.94
CA ALA A 103 -9.16 7.78 1.59
C ALA A 103 -9.42 9.00 0.68
N PRO A 104 -8.46 9.51 -0.10
CA PRO A 104 -8.74 10.61 -1.03
C PRO A 104 -9.77 10.25 -2.10
N SER A 105 -9.73 9.03 -2.62
CA SER A 105 -10.70 8.54 -3.61
C SER A 105 -12.12 8.39 -3.03
N VAL A 106 -12.21 8.02 -1.74
CA VAL A 106 -13.50 8.00 -1.02
C VAL A 106 -14.03 9.42 -0.81
N ALA A 107 -13.18 10.35 -0.36
CA ALA A 107 -13.55 11.75 -0.15
C ALA A 107 -14.04 12.41 -1.45
N ALA A 108 -13.47 12.03 -2.59
CA ALA A 108 -13.88 12.47 -3.92
C ALA A 108 -15.13 11.73 -4.46
N GLY A 109 -15.67 10.75 -3.75
CA GLY A 109 -16.83 9.96 -4.19
C GLY A 109 -16.53 8.96 -5.31
N ILE A 110 -15.26 8.67 -5.58
CA ILE A 110 -14.82 7.70 -6.62
C ILE A 110 -14.99 6.27 -6.12
N ILE A 111 -14.68 6.02 -4.86
CA ILE A 111 -14.80 4.73 -4.17
C ILE A 111 -15.80 4.88 -3.01
N LYS A 112 -16.53 3.82 -2.71
CA LYS A 112 -17.50 3.83 -1.59
C LYS A 112 -16.76 3.58 -0.26
N PRO A 113 -17.17 4.25 0.84
CA PRO A 113 -16.61 3.99 2.16
C PRO A 113 -16.68 2.52 2.60
N SER A 114 -17.71 1.78 2.16
CA SER A 114 -17.87 0.35 2.41
C SER A 114 -16.72 -0.49 1.86
N ASP A 115 -16.07 -0.05 0.80
CA ASP A 115 -15.00 -0.78 0.14
C ASP A 115 -13.70 -0.73 0.95
N LEU A 116 -13.60 0.18 1.93
CA LEU A 116 -12.50 0.28 2.88
C LEU A 116 -12.78 -0.40 4.23
N ALA A 117 -13.91 -1.07 4.37
CA ALA A 117 -14.35 -1.61 5.67
C ALA A 117 -13.61 -2.88 6.11
N GLY A 118 -12.64 -3.37 5.35
CA GLY A 118 -11.86 -4.56 5.65
C GLY A 118 -11.63 -5.44 4.44
N TYR A 119 -11.40 -6.73 4.66
CA TYR A 119 -11.22 -7.68 3.57
C TYR A 119 -12.49 -7.79 2.73
N ARG A 120 -12.29 -8.01 1.43
CA ARG A 120 -13.39 -8.15 0.48
C ARG A 120 -14.38 -9.24 0.88
N SER A 121 -15.64 -8.98 0.61
CA SER A 121 -16.75 -9.92 0.81
C SER A 121 -17.24 -10.57 -0.50
N ASN A 122 -16.63 -10.20 -1.63
CA ASN A 122 -17.01 -10.70 -2.96
C ASN A 122 -15.82 -11.40 -3.62
N ALA A 123 -16.11 -12.28 -4.58
CA ALA A 123 -15.11 -12.81 -5.48
C ALA A 123 -14.57 -11.70 -6.39
N VAL A 124 -13.27 -11.74 -6.65
CA VAL A 124 -12.57 -10.83 -7.55
C VAL A 124 -11.78 -11.60 -8.59
N PHE A 125 -11.48 -10.96 -9.71
CA PHE A 125 -10.69 -11.53 -10.78
C PHE A 125 -9.62 -10.53 -11.20
N ILE A 126 -8.37 -10.97 -11.25
CA ILE A 126 -7.25 -10.14 -11.67
C ILE A 126 -7.24 -10.08 -13.20
N ARG A 127 -7.40 -8.90 -13.77
CA ARG A 127 -7.44 -8.69 -15.22
C ARG A 127 -6.17 -9.24 -15.88
N GLY A 128 -6.34 -10.08 -16.88
CA GLY A 128 -5.22 -10.67 -17.62
C GLY A 128 -4.50 -11.84 -16.92
N SER A 129 -4.87 -12.18 -15.68
CA SER A 129 -4.32 -13.29 -14.94
C SER A 129 -5.14 -14.58 -15.12
N ARG A 130 -4.46 -15.74 -15.09
CA ARG A 130 -5.10 -17.05 -14.95
C ARG A 130 -5.33 -17.45 -13.50
N HIS A 131 -4.71 -16.72 -12.57
CA HIS A 131 -4.92 -16.93 -11.15
C HIS A 131 -6.30 -16.40 -10.75
N VAL A 132 -7.05 -17.24 -10.05
CA VAL A 132 -8.32 -16.84 -9.42
C VAL A 132 -8.04 -16.72 -7.93
N PRO A 133 -8.14 -15.49 -7.37
CA PRO A 133 -7.92 -15.27 -5.95
C PRO A 133 -8.86 -16.10 -5.07
N LEU A 134 -8.46 -16.28 -3.80
CA LEU A 134 -9.22 -17.04 -2.82
C LEU A 134 -10.66 -16.50 -2.68
N GLY A 135 -11.61 -17.38 -2.34
CA GLY A 135 -12.96 -16.96 -1.96
C GLY A 135 -12.95 -16.11 -0.68
N PRO A 136 -13.98 -15.28 -0.43
CA PRO A 136 -14.00 -14.34 0.70
C PRO A 136 -13.78 -14.97 2.08
N ASP A 137 -14.35 -16.17 2.31
CA ASP A 137 -14.18 -16.88 3.57
C ASP A 137 -12.74 -17.39 3.71
N ALA A 138 -12.18 -17.97 2.64
CA ALA A 138 -10.80 -18.41 2.61
C ALA A 138 -9.78 -17.27 2.80
N VAL A 139 -10.11 -16.04 2.37
CA VAL A 139 -9.29 -14.85 2.68
C VAL A 139 -9.19 -14.62 4.18
N ARG A 140 -10.32 -14.69 4.90
CA ARG A 140 -10.34 -14.49 6.36
C ARG A 140 -9.53 -15.54 7.11
N ASP A 141 -9.51 -16.77 6.61
CA ASP A 141 -8.71 -17.85 7.18
C ASP A 141 -7.23 -17.73 6.81
N ALA A 142 -6.91 -17.28 5.59
CA ALA A 142 -5.55 -17.20 5.08
C ALA A 142 -4.76 -16.02 5.66
N MET A 143 -5.41 -14.88 5.93
CA MET A 143 -4.70 -13.68 6.39
C MET A 143 -4.00 -13.84 7.75
N PRO A 144 -4.60 -14.45 8.80
CA PRO A 144 -3.88 -14.74 10.03
C PRO A 144 -2.66 -15.64 9.80
N VAL A 145 -2.79 -16.68 8.98
CA VAL A 145 -1.68 -17.59 8.65
C VAL A 145 -0.58 -16.87 7.87
N PHE A 146 -0.95 -15.95 6.98
CA PHE A 146 0.01 -15.10 6.28
C PHE A 146 0.84 -14.24 7.24
N PHE A 147 0.22 -13.62 8.24
CA PHE A 147 0.96 -12.82 9.22
C PHE A 147 1.80 -13.68 10.15
N ASP A 148 1.35 -14.89 10.52
CA ASP A 148 2.18 -15.86 11.24
C ASP A 148 3.43 -16.22 10.44
N LEU A 149 3.29 -16.47 9.14
CA LEU A 149 4.42 -16.72 8.25
C LEU A 149 5.43 -15.56 8.25
N LEU A 150 4.95 -14.32 8.16
CA LEU A 150 5.83 -13.14 8.20
C LEU A 150 6.50 -12.95 9.56
N ARG A 151 5.82 -13.36 10.63
CA ARG A 151 6.30 -13.26 12.02
C ARG A 151 7.43 -14.26 12.29
N ASP A 152 7.26 -15.47 11.77
CA ASP A 152 8.15 -16.60 12.05
C ASP A 152 9.36 -16.68 11.10
N GLU A 153 9.29 -16.08 9.89
CA GLU A 153 10.39 -16.11 8.93
C GLU A 153 11.59 -15.27 9.41
N PRO A 154 12.75 -15.90 9.71
CA PRO A 154 13.90 -15.17 10.23
C PRO A 154 14.67 -14.40 9.17
N ASP A 155 14.68 -14.87 7.90
CA ASP A 155 15.43 -14.21 6.83
C ASP A 155 14.61 -13.06 6.21
N PRO A 156 15.09 -11.81 6.31
CA PRO A 156 14.35 -10.66 5.79
C PRO A 156 14.19 -10.70 4.27
N ALA A 157 15.10 -11.29 3.51
CA ALA A 157 14.97 -11.40 2.05
C ALA A 157 13.89 -12.41 1.67
N VAL A 158 13.83 -13.54 2.37
CA VAL A 158 12.77 -14.53 2.21
C VAL A 158 11.42 -13.93 2.62
N ARG A 159 11.38 -13.22 3.75
CA ARG A 159 10.16 -12.54 4.22
C ARG A 159 9.59 -11.55 3.21
N VAL A 160 10.44 -10.76 2.54
CA VAL A 160 10.00 -9.85 1.47
C VAL A 160 9.34 -10.60 0.31
N VAL A 161 9.98 -11.68 -0.16
CA VAL A 161 9.44 -12.49 -1.27
C VAL A 161 8.12 -13.15 -0.87
N LEU A 162 8.07 -13.79 0.30
CA LEU A 162 6.84 -14.42 0.80
C LEU A 162 5.74 -13.39 1.02
N GLY A 163 6.06 -12.25 1.63
CA GLY A 163 5.13 -11.17 1.90
C GLY A 163 4.47 -10.68 0.63
N HIS A 164 5.25 -10.34 -0.37
CA HIS A 164 4.71 -9.86 -1.64
C HIS A 164 3.92 -10.96 -2.38
N PHE A 165 4.52 -12.13 -2.59
CA PHE A 165 3.90 -13.19 -3.37
C PHE A 165 2.60 -13.71 -2.74
N VAL A 166 2.62 -14.02 -1.44
CA VAL A 166 1.46 -14.60 -0.75
C VAL A 166 0.34 -13.56 -0.61
N PHE A 167 0.67 -12.30 -0.34
CA PHE A 167 -0.33 -11.23 -0.27
C PHE A 167 -1.05 -11.04 -1.61
N VAL A 168 -0.31 -10.96 -2.72
CA VAL A 168 -0.87 -10.87 -4.07
C VAL A 168 -1.69 -12.11 -4.41
N TYR A 169 -1.23 -13.30 -4.00
CA TYR A 169 -1.96 -14.56 -4.21
C TYR A 169 -3.31 -14.59 -3.48
N ILE A 170 -3.35 -14.15 -2.22
CA ILE A 170 -4.59 -14.05 -1.42
C ILE A 170 -5.50 -12.96 -1.99
N HIS A 171 -4.93 -11.82 -2.38
CA HIS A 171 -5.64 -10.65 -2.89
C HIS A 171 -6.79 -10.23 -1.95
N PRO A 172 -6.47 -9.78 -0.74
CA PRO A 172 -7.46 -9.68 0.34
C PRO A 172 -8.43 -8.51 0.20
N TYR A 173 -8.09 -7.50 -0.61
CA TYR A 173 -8.88 -6.28 -0.76
C TYR A 173 -9.64 -6.25 -2.09
N ILE A 174 -10.62 -5.34 -2.20
CA ILE A 174 -11.46 -5.24 -3.39
C ILE A 174 -10.76 -4.49 -4.53
N ASP A 175 -9.82 -3.61 -4.19
CA ASP A 175 -9.01 -2.80 -5.11
C ASP A 175 -7.59 -2.68 -4.56
N GLY A 176 -6.55 -2.65 -5.43
CA GLY A 176 -5.13 -2.54 -5.05
C GLY A 176 -4.38 -3.84 -4.86
#